data_b4dcb4148e5273bb254ac95936330d94
#
_entry.id   b4dcb4148e5273bb254ac95936330d94
#
_cell.length_a   1.000
_cell.length_b   1.000
_cell.length_c   1.000
_cell.angle_alpha   90.00
_cell.angle_beta   90.00
_cell.angle_gamma   90.00
#
_symmetry.space_group_name_H-M   'P 1'
#
loop_
_entity.id
_entity.type
_entity.pdbx_description
1 polymer ?
#
loop_
_entity_poly.entity_id
_entity_poly.type
_entity_poly.pdbx_seq_one_letter_code
_entity_poly.pdbx_strand_id
1 'polypeptide(L)'
;MSIASVWNIILIILGFGMLIGLHELGHFIAAKWAGIRTNAFAVGMGPVFLAWRGGIGLTFGASKTKVIEKFGKDASDMSDAELKEHGLSETEYSLRYLPIGGFVSMLGQEDGKPDSVSNDLRSYNMCPIGKRMVVVSAGVFMNLLLAAVLFIGCFQVGVRFEAPVIGQIIPNSPASETITTDGTHLQTGD
;
A
#
# COMPACT_ATOMS: atom_id res chain seq x y z
N MET A 1 19.43 3.66 -22.67
CA MET A 1 19.08 2.92 -21.44
C MET A 1 19.23 1.45 -21.72
N SER A 2 19.93 0.71 -20.86
CA SER A 2 20.04 -0.74 -21.00
C SER A 2 18.70 -1.41 -20.62
N ILE A 3 18.43 -2.61 -21.15
CA ILE A 3 17.24 -3.42 -20.79
C ILE A 3 17.19 -3.64 -19.27
N ALA A 4 18.35 -3.86 -18.63
CA ALA A 4 18.45 -4.00 -17.18
C ALA A 4 17.99 -2.74 -16.43
N SER A 5 18.29 -1.54 -16.94
CA SER A 5 17.84 -0.27 -16.32
C SER A 5 16.33 -0.10 -16.39
N VAL A 6 15.70 -0.48 -17.50
CA VAL A 6 14.23 -0.44 -17.65
C VAL A 6 13.57 -1.43 -16.68
N TRP A 7 14.12 -2.64 -16.57
CA TRP A 7 13.61 -3.65 -15.65
C TRP A 7 13.66 -3.21 -14.19
N ASN A 8 14.77 -2.62 -13.78
CA ASN A 8 14.92 -2.08 -12.43
C ASN A 8 13.91 -0.97 -12.12
N ILE A 9 13.63 -0.07 -13.07
CA ILE A 9 12.62 0.97 -12.90
C ILE A 9 11.22 0.35 -12.71
N ILE A 10 10.88 -0.64 -13.52
CA ILE A 10 9.59 -1.36 -13.40
C ILE A 10 9.47 -2.00 -12.01
N LEU A 11 10.51 -2.69 -11.54
CA LEU A 11 10.51 -3.31 -10.22
C LEU A 11 10.36 -2.30 -9.08
N ILE A 12 11.01 -1.13 -9.18
CA ILE A 12 10.88 -0.05 -8.21
C ILE A 12 9.43 0.46 -8.18
N ILE A 13 8.84 0.72 -9.34
CA ILE A 13 7.45 1.21 -9.44
C ILE A 13 6.47 0.18 -8.85
N LEU A 14 6.64 -1.10 -9.18
CA LEU A 14 5.81 -2.17 -8.64
C LEU A 14 5.99 -2.34 -7.13
N GLY A 15 7.22 -2.25 -6.64
CA GLY A 15 7.51 -2.31 -5.20
C GLY A 15 6.86 -1.16 -4.43
N PHE A 16 6.95 0.06 -4.94
CA PHE A 16 6.26 1.23 -4.38
C PHE A 16 4.73 1.07 -4.42
N GLY A 17 4.20 0.62 -5.56
CA GLY A 17 2.76 0.36 -5.71
C GLY A 17 2.25 -0.67 -4.72
N MET A 18 3.01 -1.75 -4.50
CA MET A 18 2.70 -2.78 -3.51
C MET A 18 2.73 -2.23 -2.08
N LEU A 19 3.76 -1.45 -1.72
CA LEU A 19 3.89 -0.84 -0.41
C LEU A 19 2.71 0.07 -0.09
N ILE A 20 2.31 0.93 -1.03
CA ILE A 20 1.18 1.82 -0.86
C ILE A 20 -0.14 1.03 -0.86
N GLY A 21 -0.31 0.06 -1.74
CA GLY A 21 -1.51 -0.78 -1.78
C GLY A 21 -1.74 -1.54 -0.48
N LEU A 22 -0.69 -2.05 0.17
CA LEU A 22 -0.77 -2.70 1.47
C LEU A 22 -1.02 -1.70 2.61
N HIS A 23 -0.48 -0.48 2.52
CA HIS A 23 -0.81 0.61 3.42
C HIS A 23 -2.32 0.90 3.42
N GLU A 24 -2.89 1.10 2.23
CA GLU A 24 -4.33 1.34 2.05
C GLU A 24 -5.17 0.14 2.51
N LEU A 25 -4.68 -1.08 2.28
CA LEU A 25 -5.33 -2.29 2.78
C LEU A 25 -5.42 -2.30 4.32
N GLY A 26 -4.42 -1.77 5.01
CA GLY A 26 -4.46 -1.58 6.46
C GLY A 26 -5.62 -0.69 6.89
N HIS A 27 -5.76 0.48 6.28
CA HIS A 27 -6.89 1.39 6.53
C HIS A 27 -8.24 0.72 6.21
N PHE A 28 -8.33 0.02 5.10
CA PHE A 28 -9.52 -0.68 4.68
C PHE A 28 -9.98 -1.75 5.69
N ILE A 29 -9.07 -2.62 6.12
CA ILE A 29 -9.36 -3.67 7.11
C ILE A 29 -9.80 -3.05 8.43
N ALA A 30 -9.11 -2.02 8.91
CA ALA A 30 -9.44 -1.34 10.15
C ALA A 30 -10.79 -0.61 10.06
N ALA A 31 -11.12 0.01 8.92
CA ALA A 31 -12.42 0.66 8.70
C ALA A 31 -13.55 -0.37 8.74
N LYS A 32 -13.39 -1.52 8.09
CA LYS A 32 -14.37 -2.62 8.15
C LYS A 32 -14.54 -3.15 9.57
N TRP A 33 -13.44 -3.35 10.31
CA TRP A 33 -13.47 -3.74 11.71
C TRP A 33 -14.19 -2.70 12.59
N ALA A 34 -13.96 -1.41 12.35
CA ALA A 34 -14.61 -0.33 13.07
C ALA A 34 -16.11 -0.21 12.79
N GLY A 35 -16.61 -0.87 11.72
CA GLY A 35 -17.99 -0.80 11.26
C GLY A 35 -18.24 0.38 10.31
N ILE A 36 -17.21 1.04 9.83
CA ILE A 36 -17.30 2.17 8.91
C ILE A 36 -17.61 1.65 7.50
N ARG A 37 -18.58 2.28 6.84
CA ARG A 37 -18.90 1.98 5.45
C ARG A 37 -17.79 2.47 4.52
N THR A 38 -17.26 1.56 3.71
CA THR A 38 -16.22 1.86 2.72
C THR A 38 -16.82 1.79 1.31
N ASN A 39 -16.86 2.92 0.62
CA ASN A 39 -17.46 3.04 -0.71
C ASN A 39 -16.54 2.52 -1.82
N ALA A 40 -15.23 2.72 -1.67
CA ALA A 40 -14.22 2.25 -2.63
C ALA A 40 -12.90 1.89 -1.95
N PHE A 41 -12.25 0.87 -2.51
CA PHE A 41 -10.85 0.52 -2.26
C PHE A 41 -10.12 0.53 -3.61
N ALA A 42 -9.15 1.42 -3.77
CA ALA A 42 -8.45 1.60 -5.02
C ALA A 42 -6.93 1.43 -4.85
N VAL A 43 -6.34 0.63 -5.72
CA VAL A 43 -4.88 0.52 -5.87
C VAL A 43 -4.46 1.27 -7.12
N GLY A 44 -3.52 2.21 -6.96
CA GLY A 44 -3.09 3.11 -8.01
C GLY A 44 -3.86 4.42 -8.07
N MET A 45 -3.48 5.27 -9.00
CA MET A 45 -4.07 6.59 -9.26
C MET A 45 -4.52 6.74 -10.72
N GLY A 46 -5.27 7.82 -11.00
CA GLY A 46 -5.77 8.12 -12.34
C GLY A 46 -7.06 7.39 -12.68
N PRO A 47 -7.38 7.22 -13.97
CA PRO A 47 -8.58 6.53 -14.42
C PRO A 47 -8.60 5.06 -13.97
N VAL A 48 -9.80 4.53 -13.76
CA VAL A 48 -9.98 3.12 -13.38
C VAL A 48 -9.69 2.24 -14.60
N PHE A 49 -8.74 1.32 -14.46
CA PHE A 49 -8.45 0.31 -15.47
C PHE A 49 -9.44 -0.86 -15.33
N LEU A 50 -9.56 -1.38 -14.13
CA LEU A 50 -10.40 -2.52 -13.82
C LEU A 50 -11.12 -2.27 -12.49
N ALA A 51 -12.41 -2.55 -12.42
CA ALA A 51 -13.18 -2.51 -11.18
C ALA A 51 -14.02 -3.76 -10.99
N TRP A 52 -14.20 -4.12 -9.73
CA TRP A 52 -15.10 -5.19 -9.34
C TRP A 52 -16.03 -4.70 -8.23
N ARG A 53 -17.32 -4.96 -8.40
CA ARG A 53 -18.35 -4.71 -7.39
C ARG A 53 -19.31 -5.89 -7.34
N GLY A 54 -19.61 -6.40 -6.16
CA GLY A 54 -20.64 -7.44 -6.01
C GLY A 54 -21.99 -6.96 -6.54
N GLY A 55 -22.66 -7.80 -7.34
CA GLY A 55 -23.93 -7.46 -8.01
C GLY A 55 -23.77 -6.84 -9.41
N ILE A 56 -22.59 -6.31 -9.75
CA ILE A 56 -22.24 -5.82 -11.11
C ILE A 56 -21.22 -6.74 -11.78
N GLY A 57 -20.27 -7.30 -10.99
CA GLY A 57 -19.16 -8.09 -11.49
C GLY A 57 -17.97 -7.26 -11.91
N LEU A 58 -17.13 -7.83 -12.77
CA LEU A 58 -15.93 -7.21 -13.29
C LEU A 58 -16.26 -6.20 -14.41
N THR A 59 -15.67 -5.03 -14.35
CA THR A 59 -15.86 -3.97 -15.35
C THR A 59 -14.53 -3.37 -15.76
N PHE A 60 -14.37 -3.08 -17.06
CA PHE A 60 -13.32 -2.20 -17.54
C PHE A 60 -13.78 -0.75 -17.35
N GLY A 61 -13.03 0.02 -16.54
CA GLY A 61 -13.46 1.32 -16.03
C GLY A 61 -14.26 1.23 -14.73
N ALA A 62 -14.72 2.38 -14.22
CA ALA A 62 -15.44 2.45 -12.95
C ALA A 62 -16.80 1.72 -13.02
N SER A 63 -17.16 0.96 -11.98
CA SER A 63 -18.45 0.29 -11.90
C SER A 63 -19.61 1.28 -11.73
N LYS A 64 -19.31 2.51 -11.25
CA LYS A 64 -20.27 3.61 -11.05
C LYS A 64 -21.17 3.84 -12.27
N THR A 65 -20.63 3.92 -13.48
CA THR A 65 -21.40 4.14 -14.71
C THR A 65 -22.47 3.08 -14.91
N LYS A 66 -22.11 1.79 -14.75
CA LYS A 66 -23.05 0.68 -14.88
C LYS A 66 -24.09 0.65 -13.76
N VAL A 67 -23.71 1.06 -12.54
CA VAL A 67 -24.63 1.15 -11.41
C VAL A 67 -25.68 2.24 -11.67
N ILE A 68 -25.25 3.44 -12.11
CA ILE A 68 -26.17 4.54 -12.46
C ILE A 68 -27.07 4.15 -13.63
N GLU A 69 -26.55 3.52 -14.66
CA GLU A 69 -27.31 3.07 -15.83
C GLU A 69 -28.38 2.05 -15.45
N LYS A 70 -28.09 1.15 -14.52
CA LYS A 70 -28.99 0.06 -14.13
C LYS A 70 -30.00 0.48 -13.04
N PHE A 71 -29.61 1.35 -12.11
CA PHE A 71 -30.38 1.66 -10.90
C PHE A 71 -30.70 3.15 -10.74
N GLY A 72 -30.23 4.02 -11.62
CA GLY A 72 -30.52 5.46 -11.63
C GLY A 72 -29.77 6.28 -10.58
N LYS A 73 -29.05 5.63 -9.64
CA LYS A 73 -28.27 6.28 -8.57
C LYS A 73 -26.88 5.68 -8.46
N ASP A 74 -25.92 6.45 -7.90
CA ASP A 74 -24.63 5.92 -7.52
C ASP A 74 -24.77 5.04 -6.26
N ALA A 75 -23.99 3.95 -6.19
CA ALA A 75 -23.97 3.08 -5.01
C ALA A 75 -23.50 3.82 -3.74
N SER A 76 -22.68 4.86 -3.85
CA SER A 76 -22.27 5.69 -2.71
C SER A 76 -23.44 6.47 -2.08
N ASP A 77 -24.47 6.80 -2.88
CA ASP A 77 -25.61 7.58 -2.48
C ASP A 77 -26.81 6.70 -2.04
N MET A 78 -26.67 5.38 -2.19
CA MET A 78 -27.69 4.40 -1.76
C MET A 78 -27.54 4.10 -0.27
N SER A 79 -28.66 3.88 0.41
CA SER A 79 -28.67 3.34 1.76
C SER A 79 -28.28 1.86 1.77
N ASP A 80 -27.91 1.33 2.95
CA ASP A 80 -27.59 -0.10 3.10
C ASP A 80 -28.78 -1.02 2.75
N ALA A 81 -30.01 -0.55 2.94
CA ALA A 81 -31.21 -1.26 2.58
C ALA A 81 -31.36 -1.35 1.04
N GLU A 82 -31.17 -0.23 0.34
CA GLU A 82 -31.21 -0.17 -1.13
C GLU A 82 -30.10 -1.03 -1.76
N LEU A 83 -28.87 -1.00 -1.19
CA LEU A 83 -27.79 -1.86 -1.67
C LEU A 83 -28.12 -3.35 -1.56
N LYS A 84 -28.72 -3.76 -0.42
CA LYS A 84 -29.13 -5.15 -0.21
C LYS A 84 -30.27 -5.56 -1.12
N GLU A 85 -31.26 -4.69 -1.32
CA GLU A 85 -32.39 -4.92 -2.23
C GLU A 85 -31.92 -5.15 -3.67
N HIS A 86 -30.93 -4.38 -4.11
CA HIS A 86 -30.32 -4.51 -5.44
C HIS A 86 -29.21 -5.57 -5.55
N GLY A 87 -28.88 -6.25 -4.43
CA GLY A 87 -27.81 -7.24 -4.38
C GLY A 87 -26.42 -6.66 -4.65
N LEU A 88 -26.22 -5.36 -4.37
CA LEU A 88 -24.97 -4.65 -4.59
C LEU A 88 -24.07 -4.71 -3.34
N SER A 89 -22.76 -4.89 -3.55
CA SER A 89 -21.80 -4.67 -2.47
C SER A 89 -21.59 -3.18 -2.22
N GLU A 90 -21.37 -2.79 -0.97
CA GLU A 90 -21.09 -1.40 -0.60
C GLU A 90 -19.75 -0.90 -1.18
N THR A 91 -18.76 -1.79 -1.32
CA THR A 91 -17.40 -1.42 -1.73
C THR A 91 -17.17 -1.76 -3.20
N GLU A 92 -16.61 -0.80 -3.94
CA GLU A 92 -15.96 -1.01 -5.24
C GLU A 92 -14.48 -1.29 -5.02
N TYR A 93 -13.96 -2.37 -5.57
CA TYR A 93 -12.53 -2.67 -5.63
C TYR A 93 -12.03 -2.27 -7.01
N SER A 94 -11.01 -1.42 -7.07
CA SER A 94 -10.52 -0.93 -8.37
C SER A 94 -9.00 -0.93 -8.46
N LEU A 95 -8.53 -1.28 -9.67
CA LEU A 95 -7.14 -1.11 -10.09
C LEU A 95 -7.10 0.06 -11.08
N ARG A 96 -6.15 0.97 -10.89
CA ARG A 96 -6.01 2.17 -11.71
C ARG A 96 -4.77 2.11 -12.59
N TYR A 97 -4.74 2.93 -13.63
CA TYR A 97 -3.67 2.88 -14.64
C TYR A 97 -2.28 3.19 -14.09
N LEU A 98 -2.17 4.14 -13.15
CA LEU A 98 -0.89 4.49 -12.56
C LEU A 98 -0.67 3.65 -11.30
N PRO A 99 0.33 2.76 -11.26
CA PRO A 99 0.60 1.90 -10.09
C PRO A 99 1.30 2.67 -8.96
N ILE A 100 0.97 3.93 -8.78
CA ILE A 100 1.51 4.82 -7.77
C ILE A 100 0.33 5.34 -6.96
N GLY A 101 0.36 5.12 -5.64
CA GLY A 101 -0.73 5.55 -4.77
C GLY A 101 -1.84 4.51 -4.60
N GLY A 102 -2.89 4.96 -3.98
CA GLY A 102 -4.11 4.24 -3.68
C GLY A 102 -4.99 5.10 -2.78
N PHE A 103 -6.18 4.64 -2.50
CA PHE A 103 -7.03 5.26 -1.48
C PHE A 103 -8.14 4.33 -1.01
N VAL A 104 -8.62 4.60 0.19
CA VAL A 104 -9.85 4.03 0.74
C VAL A 104 -10.85 5.15 0.88
N SER A 105 -11.99 5.07 0.18
CA SER A 105 -13.09 6.02 0.36
C SER A 105 -14.01 5.52 1.45
N MET A 106 -14.08 6.24 2.56
CA MET A 106 -14.95 5.97 3.69
C MET A 106 -16.11 6.97 3.73
N LEU A 107 -17.29 6.51 4.08
CA LEU A 107 -18.48 7.38 4.23
C LEU A 107 -18.20 8.45 5.30
N GLY A 108 -18.42 9.72 4.97
CA GLY A 108 -18.18 10.84 5.88
C GLY A 108 -16.73 11.27 6.03
N GLN A 109 -15.82 10.75 5.18
CA GLN A 109 -14.42 11.20 5.06
C GLN A 109 -14.15 11.59 3.59
N GLU A 110 -14.98 12.44 3.00
CA GLU A 110 -14.70 12.96 1.66
C GLU A 110 -13.76 14.17 1.77
N ASP A 111 -12.51 13.97 1.41
CA ASP A 111 -11.53 15.04 1.28
C ASP A 111 -12.01 16.03 0.22
N GLY A 112 -12.29 17.27 0.64
CA GLY A 112 -12.69 18.38 -0.23
C GLY A 112 -14.17 18.76 -0.19
N LYS A 113 -15.03 18.09 0.59
CA LYS A 113 -16.40 18.53 0.86
C LYS A 113 -16.64 18.60 2.37
N PRO A 114 -16.37 19.77 3.01
CA PRO A 114 -16.59 19.94 4.45
C PRO A 114 -18.03 19.69 4.89
N ASP A 115 -18.99 19.80 3.97
CA ASP A 115 -20.42 19.66 4.22
C ASP A 115 -20.95 18.22 4.05
N SER A 116 -20.10 17.25 3.72
CA SER A 116 -20.50 15.83 3.61
C SER A 116 -20.55 15.13 4.96
N VAL A 117 -21.01 15.82 6.01
CA VAL A 117 -21.28 15.22 7.30
C VAL A 117 -22.50 14.29 7.14
N SER A 118 -22.23 13.03 6.91
CA SER A 118 -23.27 12.01 6.90
C SER A 118 -23.68 11.72 8.34
N ASN A 119 -24.99 11.85 8.64
CA ASN A 119 -25.57 11.42 9.91
C ASN A 119 -25.75 9.90 10.01
N ASP A 120 -25.22 9.14 9.05
CA ASP A 120 -25.23 7.69 9.07
C ASP A 120 -24.33 7.17 10.20
N LEU A 121 -24.85 6.24 11.01
CA LEU A 121 -24.11 5.61 12.11
C LEU A 121 -22.85 4.87 11.66
N ARG A 122 -22.77 4.51 10.36
CA ARG A 122 -21.60 3.89 9.72
C ARG A 122 -20.64 4.90 9.09
N SER A 123 -20.86 6.19 9.33
CA SER A 123 -19.96 7.25 8.88
C SER A 123 -18.71 7.30 9.74
N TYR A 124 -17.56 7.65 9.12
CA TYR A 124 -16.32 7.90 9.82
C TYR A 124 -16.46 8.96 10.92
N ASN A 125 -17.25 10.02 10.66
CA ASN A 125 -17.45 11.11 11.60
C ASN A 125 -18.24 10.67 12.86
N MET A 126 -19.13 9.69 12.74
CA MET A 126 -19.91 9.14 13.85
C MET A 126 -19.17 8.05 14.62
N CYS A 127 -18.06 7.56 14.07
CA CYS A 127 -17.27 6.52 14.70
C CYS A 127 -16.54 7.05 15.95
N PRO A 128 -16.49 6.29 17.07
CA PRO A 128 -15.77 6.69 18.28
C PRO A 128 -14.30 7.02 18.01
N ILE A 129 -13.77 8.03 18.70
CA ILE A 129 -12.40 8.55 18.50
C ILE A 129 -11.36 7.43 18.57
N GLY A 130 -11.45 6.51 19.54
CA GLY A 130 -10.51 5.38 19.66
C GLY A 130 -10.46 4.49 18.42
N LYS A 131 -11.63 4.17 17.83
CA LYS A 131 -11.67 3.40 16.57
C LYS A 131 -11.11 4.19 15.39
N ARG A 132 -11.37 5.50 15.31
CA ARG A 132 -10.78 6.37 14.27
C ARG A 132 -9.26 6.40 14.35
N MET A 133 -8.69 6.47 15.58
CA MET A 133 -7.23 6.40 15.78
C MET A 133 -6.66 5.07 15.27
N VAL A 134 -7.32 3.94 15.52
CA VAL A 134 -6.90 2.64 14.98
C VAL A 134 -6.94 2.67 13.45
N VAL A 135 -8.02 3.19 12.85
CA VAL A 135 -8.12 3.29 11.39
C VAL A 135 -6.99 4.11 10.80
N VAL A 136 -6.68 5.29 11.38
CA VAL A 136 -5.60 6.17 10.90
C VAL A 136 -4.21 5.52 11.04
N SER A 137 -3.96 4.80 12.13
CA SER A 137 -2.65 4.16 12.36
C SER A 137 -2.47 2.83 11.60
N ALA A 138 -3.56 2.22 11.14
CA ALA A 138 -3.54 0.88 10.55
C ALA A 138 -2.66 0.77 9.29
N GLY A 139 -2.59 1.82 8.47
CA GLY A 139 -1.70 1.86 7.31
C GLY A 139 -0.22 1.74 7.69
N VAL A 140 0.21 2.49 8.73
CA VAL A 140 1.59 2.43 9.23
C VAL A 140 1.89 1.05 9.82
N PHE A 141 0.95 0.47 10.56
CA PHE A 141 1.08 -0.90 11.09
C PHE A 141 1.25 -1.93 9.99
N MET A 142 0.50 -1.80 8.90
CA MET A 142 0.61 -2.70 7.76
C MET A 142 1.99 -2.58 7.08
N ASN A 143 2.53 -1.38 6.95
CA ASN A 143 3.89 -1.18 6.42
C ASN A 143 4.96 -1.78 7.33
N LEU A 144 4.81 -1.66 8.66
CA LEU A 144 5.72 -2.28 9.62
C LEU A 144 5.69 -3.81 9.52
N LEU A 145 4.50 -4.39 9.39
CA LEU A 145 4.32 -5.82 9.21
C LEU A 145 4.95 -6.29 7.89
N LEU A 146 4.73 -5.56 6.80
CA LEU A 146 5.36 -5.84 5.51
C LEU A 146 6.88 -5.79 5.62
N ALA A 147 7.43 -4.75 6.26
CA ALA A 147 8.87 -4.63 6.47
C ALA A 147 9.43 -5.84 7.21
N ALA A 148 8.78 -6.27 8.30
CA ALA A 148 9.20 -7.45 9.07
C ALA A 148 9.19 -8.72 8.20
N VAL A 149 8.14 -8.94 7.41
CA VAL A 149 8.04 -10.10 6.50
C VAL A 149 9.15 -10.07 5.44
N LEU A 150 9.40 -8.89 4.84
CA LEU A 150 10.46 -8.73 3.83
C LEU A 150 11.84 -8.96 4.44
N PHE A 151 12.13 -8.43 5.64
CA PHE A 151 13.39 -8.68 6.33
C PHE A 151 13.60 -10.17 6.61
N ILE A 152 12.60 -10.86 7.16
CA ILE A 152 12.69 -12.30 7.40
C ILE A 152 12.98 -13.04 6.09
N GLY A 153 12.26 -12.72 5.02
CA GLY A 153 12.48 -13.31 3.70
C GLY A 153 13.90 -13.06 3.15
N CYS A 154 14.38 -11.82 3.22
CA CYS A 154 15.73 -11.47 2.78
C CYS A 154 16.81 -12.24 3.56
N PHE A 155 16.68 -12.34 4.89
CA PHE A 155 17.66 -13.08 5.70
C PHE A 155 17.60 -14.59 5.46
N GLN A 156 16.45 -15.15 5.16
CA GLN A 156 16.34 -16.58 4.80
C GLN A 156 16.97 -16.92 3.46
N VAL A 157 16.87 -16.02 2.48
CA VAL A 157 17.51 -16.17 1.16
C VAL A 157 19.02 -15.95 1.24
N GLY A 158 19.47 -15.23 2.26
CA GLY A 158 20.88 -14.84 2.47
C GLY A 158 21.20 -13.47 1.88
N VAL A 159 21.76 -12.61 2.69
CA VAL A 159 22.26 -11.30 2.28
C VAL A 159 23.77 -11.42 2.04
N ARG A 160 24.22 -11.06 0.85
CA ARG A 160 25.65 -10.98 0.57
C ARG A 160 26.19 -9.73 1.24
N PHE A 161 27.08 -9.93 2.21
CA PHE A 161 27.88 -8.84 2.77
C PHE A 161 29.21 -8.82 2.05
N GLU A 162 29.65 -7.63 1.64
CA GLU A 162 31.03 -7.45 1.21
C GLU A 162 31.93 -7.64 2.44
N ALA A 163 32.98 -8.43 2.30
CA ALA A 163 33.95 -8.58 3.37
C ALA A 163 34.56 -7.20 3.68
N PRO A 164 34.81 -6.89 4.95
CA PRO A 164 35.50 -5.65 5.31
C PRO A 164 36.89 -5.67 4.65
N VAL A 165 37.13 -4.74 3.76
CA VAL A 165 38.40 -4.60 3.03
C VAL A 165 39.19 -3.44 3.60
N ILE A 166 40.48 -3.63 3.82
CA ILE A 166 41.37 -2.57 4.28
C ILE A 166 41.57 -1.54 3.17
N GLY A 167 41.02 -0.32 3.38
CA GLY A 167 41.08 0.74 2.37
C GLY A 167 42.44 1.39 2.22
N GLN A 168 43.15 1.66 3.34
CA GLN A 168 44.45 2.27 3.35
C GLN A 168 45.21 1.95 4.63
N ILE A 169 46.50 1.64 4.52
CA ILE A 169 47.39 1.46 5.66
C ILE A 169 48.33 2.67 5.73
N ILE A 170 48.32 3.34 6.88
CA ILE A 170 49.22 4.50 7.13
C ILE A 170 50.64 3.97 7.36
N PRO A 171 51.66 4.44 6.60
CA PRO A 171 53.04 4.04 6.82
C PRO A 171 53.48 4.32 8.27
N ASN A 172 54.33 3.44 8.82
CA ASN A 172 54.83 3.50 10.20
C ASN A 172 53.75 3.44 11.28
N SER A 173 52.56 2.89 10.99
CA SER A 173 51.54 2.55 11.96
C SER A 173 51.66 1.10 12.42
N PRO A 174 51.11 0.73 13.61
CA PRO A 174 51.07 -0.67 14.02
C PRO A 174 50.45 -1.61 12.99
N ALA A 175 49.49 -1.11 12.19
CA ALA A 175 48.89 -1.88 11.12
C ALA A 175 49.86 -2.21 9.97
N SER A 176 50.83 -1.32 9.68
CA SER A 176 51.86 -1.59 8.65
C SER A 176 52.90 -2.64 9.05
N GLU A 177 53.03 -2.89 10.34
CA GLU A 177 53.93 -3.89 10.91
C GLU A 177 53.22 -5.24 11.18
N THR A 178 51.89 -5.26 11.04
CA THR A 178 51.09 -6.49 11.28
C THR A 178 51.35 -7.49 10.17
N ILE A 179 51.67 -8.72 10.57
CA ILE A 179 51.86 -9.85 9.67
C ILE A 179 50.57 -10.68 9.66
N THR A 180 50.07 -10.98 8.46
CA THR A 180 48.90 -11.83 8.24
C THR A 180 49.26 -13.29 8.54
N THR A 181 48.25 -14.14 8.66
CA THR A 181 48.42 -15.60 8.86
C THR A 181 49.28 -16.26 7.77
N ASP A 182 49.37 -15.66 6.59
CA ASP A 182 50.17 -16.15 5.46
C ASP A 182 51.61 -15.61 5.45
N GLY A 183 52.04 -14.88 6.50
CA GLY A 183 53.39 -14.36 6.67
C GLY A 183 53.70 -13.12 5.86
N THR A 184 52.69 -12.49 5.22
CA THR A 184 52.83 -11.24 4.47
C THR A 184 52.38 -10.04 5.33
N HIS A 185 52.91 -8.85 5.05
CA HIS A 185 52.41 -7.63 5.66
C HIS A 185 50.98 -7.32 5.16
N LEU A 186 50.13 -6.77 6.04
CA LEU A 186 48.81 -6.28 5.67
C LEU A 186 48.90 -5.32 4.47
N GLN A 187 48.08 -5.50 3.47
CA GLN A 187 48.00 -4.67 2.27
C GLN A 187 46.62 -4.06 2.08
N THR A 188 46.59 -2.97 1.30
CA THR A 188 45.32 -2.40 0.84
C THR A 188 44.58 -3.43 -0.03
N GLY A 189 43.34 -3.77 0.35
CA GLY A 189 42.57 -4.78 -0.35
C GLY A 189 42.46 -6.13 0.37
N ASP A 190 43.16 -6.31 1.54
CA ASP A 190 43.10 -7.50 2.38
C ASP A 190 41.78 -7.56 3.17
#